data_68d14417f8e370b9dd9f558a3188bb56
#
_entry.id   68d14417f8e370b9dd9f558a3188bb56
#
_cell.length_a   1.000
_cell.length_b   1.000
_cell.length_c   1.000
_cell.angle_alpha   90.00
_cell.angle_beta   90.00
_cell.angle_gamma   90.00
#
_symmetry.space_group_name_H-M   'P 1'
#
loop_
_entity.id
_entity.type
_entity.pdbx_description
1 polymer ?
#
loop_
_entity_poly.entity_id
_entity_poly.type
_entity_poly.pdbx_seq_one_letter_code
_entity_poly.pdbx_strand_id
1 'polypeptide(L)'
;SPTPPDPLAELGSAALNLLQRHDLLMELALRQVRTEAAESVSLTPEDEAGVLLSLASSLQLKQEEELEAALLERNLVPREVIWQAQLPLRLQRFSSERFAHKAEAHFLSRKSELDRVVYSLLRVASNELALELYLRIAGGESNFADLAAEFAEGPERTTRGIVGPVPLQQAHPILQERLRTSRQGEMREPIQIENWFLVVRLESYRPASLDELTQQQMIQELFHRWAKEEAERRISNLTRTLETTQAG
;
A
#
# COMPACT_ATOMS: atom_id res chain seq x y z
N SER A 1 19.68 28.00 -6.94
CA SER A 1 18.90 28.81 -6.00
C SER A 1 19.08 28.21 -4.63
N PRO A 2 19.31 28.98 -3.56
CA PRO A 2 19.39 28.47 -2.21
C PRO A 2 18.05 27.79 -1.86
N THR A 3 18.12 26.60 -1.29
CA THR A 3 16.95 25.90 -0.75
C THR A 3 16.30 26.81 0.29
N PRO A 4 15.00 27.07 0.23
CA PRO A 4 14.34 27.88 1.25
C PRO A 4 14.58 27.25 2.63
N PRO A 5 14.69 28.05 3.69
CA PRO A 5 14.88 27.55 5.04
C PRO A 5 13.74 26.58 5.38
N ASP A 6 14.11 25.44 6.00
CA ASP A 6 13.14 24.44 6.44
C ASP A 6 12.26 25.08 7.55
N PRO A 7 10.93 25.22 7.35
CA PRO A 7 10.05 25.81 8.35
C PRO A 7 10.10 25.11 9.71
N LEU A 8 10.46 23.85 9.74
CA LEU A 8 10.66 23.10 10.99
C LEU A 8 11.89 23.61 11.76
N ALA A 9 12.89 24.16 11.07
CA ALA A 9 14.08 24.73 11.72
C ALA A 9 13.78 26.06 12.44
N GLU A 10 12.68 26.73 12.11
CA GLU A 10 12.22 27.95 12.76
C GLU A 10 11.50 27.69 14.09
N LEU A 11 11.12 26.42 14.34
CA LEU A 11 10.48 26.04 15.59
C LEU A 11 11.49 26.06 16.74
N GLY A 12 11.19 26.84 17.80
CA GLY A 12 12.01 26.84 19.01
C GLY A 12 12.00 25.47 19.71
N SER A 13 13.02 25.23 20.51
CA SER A 13 13.22 23.97 21.25
C SER A 13 12.00 23.55 22.08
N ALA A 14 11.28 24.49 22.67
CA ALA A 14 10.06 24.22 23.45
C ALA A 14 8.95 23.63 22.57
N ALA A 15 8.73 24.18 21.35
CA ALA A 15 7.74 23.66 20.43
C ALA A 15 8.12 22.28 19.92
N LEU A 16 9.38 22.05 19.57
CA LEU A 16 9.89 20.74 19.14
C LEU A 16 9.74 19.68 20.23
N ASN A 17 10.08 20.01 21.48
CA ASN A 17 9.89 19.10 22.61
C ASN A 17 8.42 18.75 22.84
N LEU A 18 7.51 19.72 22.67
CA LEU A 18 6.08 19.48 22.77
C LEU A 18 5.57 18.53 21.68
N LEU A 19 6.00 18.76 20.43
CA LEU A 19 5.64 17.91 19.29
C LEU A 19 6.18 16.48 19.46
N GLN A 20 7.43 16.31 19.91
CA GLN A 20 8.00 15.02 20.22
C GLN A 20 7.25 14.29 21.33
N ARG A 21 6.96 15.01 22.45
CA ARG A 21 6.22 14.45 23.59
C ARG A 21 4.86 13.89 23.21
N HIS A 22 4.19 14.48 22.21
CA HIS A 22 2.88 14.08 21.74
C HIS A 22 2.91 13.21 20.47
N ASP A 23 4.11 12.80 20.00
CA ASP A 23 4.30 12.02 18.78
C ASP A 23 3.78 12.72 17.50
N LEU A 24 3.83 14.05 17.48
CA LEU A 24 3.32 14.87 16.37
C LEU A 24 4.43 15.36 15.42
N LEU A 25 5.70 15.20 15.79
CA LEU A 25 6.80 15.77 14.99
C LEU A 25 6.90 15.12 13.61
N MET A 26 6.78 13.79 13.54
CA MET A 26 6.79 13.07 12.26
C MET A 26 5.58 13.44 11.40
N GLU A 27 4.40 13.55 11.99
CA GLU A 27 3.20 13.95 11.26
C GLU A 27 3.32 15.37 10.70
N LEU A 28 3.83 16.31 11.50
CA LEU A 28 4.07 17.68 11.03
C LEU A 28 5.09 17.71 9.89
N ALA A 29 6.22 16.98 10.02
CA ALA A 29 7.23 16.92 8.98
C ALA A 29 6.69 16.32 7.67
N LEU A 30 5.91 15.25 7.75
CA LEU A 30 5.24 14.65 6.59
C LEU A 30 4.26 15.62 5.92
N ARG A 31 3.46 16.34 6.70
CA ARG A 31 2.52 17.36 6.18
C ARG A 31 3.27 18.48 5.51
N GLN A 32 4.36 18.96 6.10
CA GLN A 32 5.20 20.01 5.53
C GLN A 32 5.81 19.60 4.19
N VAL A 33 6.40 18.40 4.10
CA VAL A 33 6.93 17.84 2.83
C VAL A 33 5.85 17.76 1.76
N ARG A 34 4.64 17.34 2.12
CA ARG A 34 3.50 17.27 1.18
C ARG A 34 3.03 18.64 0.75
N THR A 35 2.99 19.60 1.65
CA THR A 35 2.61 21.01 1.33
C THR A 35 3.59 21.60 0.34
N GLU A 36 4.88 21.49 0.57
CA GLU A 36 5.91 21.99 -0.34
C GLU A 36 5.88 21.30 -1.71
N ALA A 37 5.65 19.97 -1.73
CA ALA A 37 5.43 19.25 -2.98
C ALA A 37 4.21 19.79 -3.75
N ALA A 38 3.12 20.08 -3.06
CA ALA A 38 1.91 20.65 -3.66
C ALA A 38 2.11 22.10 -4.14
N GLU A 39 2.84 22.92 -3.40
CA GLU A 39 3.18 24.30 -3.76
C GLU A 39 4.02 24.40 -5.03
N SER A 40 4.86 23.40 -5.30
CA SER A 40 5.66 23.33 -6.52
C SER A 40 4.86 23.10 -7.80
N VAL A 41 3.57 22.74 -7.68
CA VAL A 41 2.68 22.44 -8.81
C VAL A 41 1.74 23.62 -9.08
N SER A 42 1.69 24.07 -10.33
CA SER A 42 0.67 25.02 -10.78
C SER A 42 -0.56 24.28 -11.31
N LEU A 43 -1.75 24.72 -10.90
CA LEU A 43 -3.02 24.27 -11.45
C LEU A 43 -3.42 25.14 -12.64
N THR A 44 -4.13 24.56 -13.60
CA THR A 44 -4.75 25.34 -14.67
C THR A 44 -6.03 26.03 -14.16
N PRO A 45 -6.52 27.09 -14.82
CA PRO A 45 -7.78 27.71 -14.46
C PRO A 45 -8.97 26.73 -14.44
N GLU A 46 -8.98 25.74 -15.36
CA GLU A 46 -10.00 24.71 -15.38
C GLU A 46 -9.93 23.79 -14.16
N ASP A 47 -8.72 23.46 -13.70
CA ASP A 47 -8.53 22.65 -12.48
C ASP A 47 -9.01 23.40 -11.24
N GLU A 48 -8.66 24.67 -11.14
CA GLU A 48 -9.10 25.53 -10.02
C GLU A 48 -10.62 25.66 -9.98
N ALA A 49 -11.25 25.91 -11.12
CA ALA A 49 -12.71 25.94 -11.23
C ALA A 49 -13.34 24.59 -10.86
N GLY A 50 -12.76 23.48 -11.31
CA GLY A 50 -13.24 22.13 -10.99
C GLY A 50 -13.17 21.83 -9.48
N VAL A 51 -12.10 22.27 -8.81
CA VAL A 51 -11.96 22.11 -7.34
C VAL A 51 -13.00 22.95 -6.61
N LEU A 52 -13.19 24.23 -7.00
CA LEU A 52 -14.17 25.12 -6.38
C LEU A 52 -15.59 24.59 -6.54
N LEU A 53 -15.95 24.12 -7.74
CA LEU A 53 -17.25 23.50 -8.00
C LEU A 53 -17.48 22.26 -7.15
N SER A 54 -16.47 21.40 -7.02
CA SER A 54 -16.54 20.19 -6.19
C SER A 54 -16.70 20.54 -4.71
N LEU A 55 -15.97 21.56 -4.23
CA LEU A 55 -16.07 22.04 -2.86
C LEU A 55 -17.44 22.65 -2.57
N ALA A 56 -17.96 23.51 -3.46
CA ALA A 56 -19.30 24.08 -3.35
C ALA A 56 -20.39 22.99 -3.31
N SER A 57 -20.27 21.98 -4.18
CA SER A 57 -21.17 20.83 -4.20
C SER A 57 -21.14 20.04 -2.89
N SER A 58 -19.96 19.82 -2.32
CA SER A 58 -19.82 19.13 -1.03
C SER A 58 -20.48 19.87 0.13
N LEU A 59 -20.57 21.18 0.03
CA LEU A 59 -21.25 22.07 0.98
C LEU A 59 -22.74 22.28 0.66
N GLN A 60 -23.26 21.61 -0.38
CA GLN A 60 -24.64 21.73 -0.88
C GLN A 60 -25.01 23.14 -1.35
N LEU A 61 -24.04 23.92 -1.82
CA LEU A 61 -24.25 25.23 -2.38
C LEU A 61 -24.72 25.10 -3.84
N LYS A 62 -25.57 26.05 -4.26
CA LYS A 62 -26.09 26.08 -5.63
C LYS A 62 -25.19 26.80 -6.61
N GLN A 63 -24.38 27.72 -6.09
CA GLN A 63 -23.50 28.57 -6.88
C GLN A 63 -22.14 28.67 -6.21
N GLU A 64 -21.08 28.76 -7.01
CA GLU A 64 -19.70 28.88 -6.53
C GLU A 64 -19.46 30.22 -5.83
N GLU A 65 -20.14 31.25 -6.26
CA GLU A 65 -20.07 32.61 -5.69
C GLU A 65 -20.52 32.66 -4.22
N GLU A 66 -21.30 31.68 -3.78
CA GLU A 66 -21.76 31.58 -2.39
C GLU A 66 -20.70 30.93 -1.48
N LEU A 67 -19.63 30.34 -2.06
CA LEU A 67 -18.65 29.53 -1.33
C LEU A 67 -17.93 30.33 -0.24
N GLU A 68 -17.40 31.49 -0.59
CA GLU A 68 -16.63 32.33 0.34
C GLU A 68 -17.49 32.79 1.54
N ALA A 69 -18.72 33.26 1.27
CA ALA A 69 -19.66 33.66 2.30
C ALA A 69 -20.03 32.47 3.22
N ALA A 70 -20.34 31.32 2.64
CA ALA A 70 -20.69 30.13 3.38
C ALA A 70 -19.54 29.58 4.26
N LEU A 71 -18.29 29.74 3.85
CA LEU A 71 -17.13 29.38 4.66
C LEU A 71 -16.91 30.37 5.81
N LEU A 72 -17.06 31.70 5.56
CA LEU A 72 -16.95 32.71 6.59
C LEU A 72 -18.03 32.58 7.66
N GLU A 73 -19.27 32.25 7.28
CA GLU A 73 -20.36 31.95 8.23
C GLU A 73 -20.05 30.80 9.17
N ARG A 74 -19.23 29.85 8.70
CA ARG A 74 -18.74 28.71 9.51
C ARG A 74 -17.47 28.99 10.30
N ASN A 75 -17.01 30.23 10.34
CA ASN A 75 -15.76 30.67 10.95
C ASN A 75 -14.52 29.97 10.34
N LEU A 76 -14.57 29.65 9.06
CA LEU A 76 -13.45 29.06 8.31
C LEU A 76 -12.76 30.15 7.48
N VAL A 77 -11.46 30.01 7.28
CA VAL A 77 -10.68 30.89 6.42
C VAL A 77 -10.77 30.36 4.97
N PRO A 78 -11.47 31.06 4.05
CA PRO A 78 -11.74 30.53 2.71
C PRO A 78 -10.48 30.08 1.96
N ARG A 79 -9.43 30.89 1.98
CA ARG A 79 -8.16 30.59 1.33
C ARG A 79 -7.56 29.27 1.78
N GLU A 80 -7.61 28.98 3.08
CA GLU A 80 -7.04 27.75 3.64
C GLU A 80 -7.89 26.52 3.26
N VAL A 81 -9.22 26.67 3.26
CA VAL A 81 -10.14 25.58 2.86
C VAL A 81 -9.97 25.26 1.37
N ILE A 82 -9.88 26.29 0.51
CA ILE A 82 -9.65 26.11 -0.93
C ILE A 82 -8.29 25.44 -1.16
N TRP A 83 -7.24 25.88 -0.46
CA TRP A 83 -5.93 25.27 -0.51
C TRP A 83 -5.98 23.77 -0.15
N GLN A 84 -6.65 23.44 0.96
CA GLN A 84 -6.83 22.04 1.37
C GLN A 84 -7.61 21.21 0.33
N ALA A 85 -8.60 21.81 -0.33
CA ALA A 85 -9.35 21.16 -1.41
C ALA A 85 -8.49 20.92 -2.67
N GLN A 86 -7.49 21.78 -2.93
CA GLN A 86 -6.56 21.63 -4.06
C GLN A 86 -5.47 20.58 -3.81
N LEU A 87 -5.13 20.28 -2.55
CA LEU A 87 -4.02 19.40 -2.19
C LEU A 87 -4.05 18.04 -2.89
N PRO A 88 -5.16 17.28 -2.96
CA PRO A 88 -5.19 15.98 -3.61
C PRO A 88 -4.77 16.05 -5.08
N LEU A 89 -5.28 17.04 -5.82
CA LEU A 89 -4.96 17.21 -7.23
C LEU A 89 -3.52 17.64 -7.45
N ARG A 90 -3.01 18.58 -6.65
CA ARG A 90 -1.62 19.04 -6.71
C ARG A 90 -0.65 17.87 -6.42
N LEU A 91 -0.92 17.10 -5.37
CA LEU A 91 -0.10 15.95 -4.99
C LEU A 91 -0.17 14.82 -6.03
N GLN A 92 -1.33 14.59 -6.65
CA GLN A 92 -1.46 13.65 -7.75
C GLN A 92 -0.58 14.06 -8.94
N ARG A 93 -0.58 15.33 -9.34
CA ARG A 93 0.26 15.84 -10.42
C ARG A 93 1.74 15.74 -10.08
N PHE A 94 2.13 16.22 -8.90
CA PHE A 94 3.51 16.11 -8.42
C PHE A 94 4.01 14.66 -8.46
N SER A 95 3.21 13.74 -7.90
CA SER A 95 3.60 12.34 -7.83
C SER A 95 3.70 11.70 -9.21
N SER A 96 2.77 12.01 -10.12
CA SER A 96 2.80 11.51 -11.50
C SER A 96 4.01 12.03 -12.26
N GLU A 97 4.28 13.34 -12.20
CA GLU A 97 5.44 13.94 -12.88
C GLU A 97 6.76 13.35 -12.39
N ARG A 98 6.88 13.17 -11.07
CA ARG A 98 8.15 12.75 -10.45
C ARG A 98 8.38 11.24 -10.49
N PHE A 99 7.33 10.42 -10.44
CA PHE A 99 7.45 8.97 -10.19
C PHE A 99 6.87 8.07 -11.28
N ALA A 100 6.13 8.59 -12.26
CA ALA A 100 5.54 7.74 -13.30
C ALA A 100 6.57 6.88 -14.04
N HIS A 101 7.75 7.43 -14.31
CA HIS A 101 8.84 6.72 -15.00
C HIS A 101 9.44 5.55 -14.18
N LYS A 102 9.14 5.47 -12.87
CA LYS A 102 9.58 4.40 -11.96
C LYS A 102 8.49 3.39 -11.65
N ALA A 103 7.24 3.65 -12.06
CA ALA A 103 6.09 2.86 -11.68
C ALA A 103 6.19 1.40 -12.16
N GLU A 104 6.67 1.18 -13.39
CA GLU A 104 6.85 -0.16 -13.93
C GLU A 104 7.89 -0.98 -13.15
N ALA A 105 9.06 -0.42 -12.89
CA ALA A 105 10.10 -1.10 -12.11
C ALA A 105 9.61 -1.40 -10.68
N HIS A 106 8.86 -0.48 -10.07
CA HIS A 106 8.25 -0.69 -8.76
C HIS A 106 7.20 -1.80 -8.80
N PHE A 107 6.32 -1.81 -9.80
CA PHE A 107 5.35 -2.87 -10.03
C PHE A 107 6.02 -4.24 -10.13
N LEU A 108 7.07 -4.37 -10.95
CA LEU A 108 7.81 -5.63 -11.11
C LEU A 108 8.43 -6.12 -9.81
N SER A 109 8.96 -5.21 -8.98
CA SER A 109 9.49 -5.57 -7.66
C SER A 109 8.45 -6.08 -6.68
N ARG A 110 7.18 -5.68 -6.87
CA ARG A 110 6.04 -6.06 -6.02
C ARG A 110 5.13 -7.12 -6.61
N LYS A 111 5.47 -7.65 -7.77
CA LYS A 111 4.58 -8.52 -8.53
C LYS A 111 4.06 -9.71 -7.72
N SER A 112 4.93 -10.38 -6.94
CA SER A 112 4.54 -11.51 -6.10
C SER A 112 3.57 -11.14 -4.96
N GLU A 113 3.55 -9.88 -4.54
CA GLU A 113 2.59 -9.36 -3.55
C GLU A 113 1.24 -9.04 -4.19
N LEU A 114 1.26 -8.67 -5.48
CA LEU A 114 0.07 -8.27 -6.22
C LEU A 114 -0.63 -9.43 -6.91
N ASP A 115 0.12 -10.47 -7.34
CA ASP A 115 -0.44 -11.67 -7.91
C ASP A 115 -1.37 -12.37 -6.91
N ARG A 116 -2.54 -12.82 -7.37
CA ARG A 116 -3.53 -13.51 -6.54
C ARG A 116 -3.63 -14.97 -6.93
N VAL A 117 -3.65 -15.85 -5.92
CA VAL A 117 -3.77 -17.29 -6.11
C VAL A 117 -4.91 -17.86 -5.27
N VAL A 118 -5.56 -18.87 -5.82
CA VAL A 118 -6.42 -19.81 -5.09
C VAL A 118 -5.83 -21.18 -5.32
N TYR A 119 -5.64 -21.92 -4.25
CA TYR A 119 -5.10 -23.28 -4.32
C TYR A 119 -5.75 -24.17 -3.28
N SER A 120 -5.79 -25.47 -3.58
CA SER A 120 -6.13 -26.50 -2.60
C SER A 120 -4.86 -26.97 -1.91
N LEU A 121 -4.90 -27.01 -0.59
CA LEU A 121 -3.82 -27.46 0.28
C LEU A 121 -4.30 -28.54 1.23
N LEU A 122 -3.52 -29.59 1.39
CA LEU A 122 -3.64 -30.61 2.41
C LEU A 122 -2.26 -30.87 2.98
N ARG A 123 -2.07 -30.63 4.28
CA ARG A 123 -0.80 -30.92 4.95
C ARG A 123 -0.96 -31.99 5.99
N VAL A 124 0.02 -32.89 6.05
CA VAL A 124 0.14 -33.97 7.04
C VAL A 124 1.59 -34.13 7.47
N ALA A 125 1.81 -34.71 8.65
CA ALA A 125 3.16 -34.96 9.17
C ALA A 125 3.84 -36.18 8.52
N SER A 126 3.09 -37.14 7.96
CA SER A 126 3.63 -38.35 7.34
C SER A 126 3.76 -38.21 5.83
N ASN A 127 4.96 -38.54 5.30
CA ASN A 127 5.21 -38.59 3.86
C ASN A 127 4.38 -39.66 3.18
N GLU A 128 4.30 -40.84 3.80
CA GLU A 128 3.56 -41.99 3.29
C GLU A 128 2.07 -41.63 3.15
N LEU A 129 1.50 -40.99 4.16
CA LEU A 129 0.10 -40.53 4.10
C LEU A 129 -0.08 -39.47 3.01
N ALA A 130 0.83 -38.49 2.89
CA ALA A 130 0.74 -37.46 1.85
C ALA A 130 0.74 -38.07 0.45
N LEU A 131 1.61 -39.08 0.22
CA LEU A 131 1.69 -39.78 -1.06
C LEU A 131 0.43 -40.61 -1.33
N GLU A 132 -0.09 -41.33 -0.34
CA GLU A 132 -1.36 -42.05 -0.45
C GLU A 132 -2.50 -41.11 -0.85
N LEU A 133 -2.67 -39.99 -0.11
CA LEU A 133 -3.73 -39.02 -0.38
C LEU A 133 -3.59 -38.43 -1.78
N TYR A 134 -2.35 -38.09 -2.19
CA TYR A 134 -2.07 -37.61 -3.54
C TYR A 134 -2.52 -38.65 -4.61
N LEU A 135 -2.17 -39.91 -4.45
CA LEU A 135 -2.52 -40.98 -5.41
C LEU A 135 -4.04 -41.17 -5.47
N ARG A 136 -4.74 -41.16 -4.34
CA ARG A 136 -6.22 -41.27 -4.29
C ARG A 136 -6.91 -40.13 -5.04
N ILE A 137 -6.39 -38.91 -4.91
CA ILE A 137 -6.93 -37.76 -5.64
C ILE A 137 -6.59 -37.84 -7.12
N ALA A 138 -5.33 -38.13 -7.45
CA ALA A 138 -4.86 -38.26 -8.84
C ALA A 138 -5.55 -39.40 -9.60
N GLY A 139 -5.86 -40.49 -8.93
CA GLY A 139 -6.60 -41.63 -9.46
C GLY A 139 -8.12 -41.44 -9.55
N GLY A 140 -8.64 -40.31 -9.00
CA GLY A 140 -10.09 -40.03 -8.99
C GLY A 140 -10.89 -40.88 -7.98
N GLU A 141 -10.23 -41.57 -7.05
CA GLU A 141 -10.87 -42.36 -6.01
C GLU A 141 -11.56 -41.49 -4.94
N SER A 142 -11.05 -40.28 -4.73
CA SER A 142 -11.57 -39.35 -3.76
C SER A 142 -11.37 -37.92 -4.26
N ASN A 143 -12.23 -36.99 -3.82
CA ASN A 143 -12.02 -35.59 -4.13
C ASN A 143 -11.12 -34.88 -3.07
N PHE A 144 -10.44 -33.84 -3.49
CA PHE A 144 -9.51 -33.10 -2.64
C PHE A 144 -10.15 -32.56 -1.36
N ALA A 145 -11.36 -32.00 -1.48
CA ALA A 145 -12.05 -31.33 -0.37
C ALA A 145 -12.43 -32.31 0.76
N ASP A 146 -12.85 -33.51 0.43
CA ASP A 146 -13.22 -34.53 1.42
C ASP A 146 -11.98 -35.04 2.16
N LEU A 147 -10.89 -35.32 1.42
CA LEU A 147 -9.64 -35.75 2.05
C LEU A 147 -9.00 -34.65 2.89
N ALA A 148 -9.09 -33.38 2.47
CA ALA A 148 -8.61 -32.26 3.26
C ALA A 148 -9.42 -32.08 4.56
N ALA A 149 -10.73 -32.24 4.50
CA ALA A 149 -11.58 -32.18 5.69
C ALA A 149 -11.33 -33.32 6.69
N GLU A 150 -10.94 -34.49 6.18
CA GLU A 150 -10.71 -35.69 7.00
C GLU A 150 -9.27 -35.73 7.55
N PHE A 151 -8.27 -35.50 6.72
CA PHE A 151 -6.87 -35.80 7.03
C PHE A 151 -6.00 -34.55 7.26
N ALA A 152 -6.37 -33.34 6.78
CA ALA A 152 -5.51 -32.19 6.95
C ALA A 152 -5.29 -31.86 8.45
N GLU A 153 -4.05 -31.62 8.81
CA GLU A 153 -3.61 -31.30 10.17
C GLU A 153 -3.45 -29.79 10.40
N GLY A 154 -3.63 -28.97 9.34
CA GLY A 154 -3.56 -27.53 9.39
C GLY A 154 -4.92 -26.82 9.39
N PRO A 155 -4.92 -25.48 9.46
CA PRO A 155 -6.15 -24.67 9.47
C PRO A 155 -6.99 -24.83 8.19
N GLU A 156 -6.38 -25.22 7.08
CA GLU A 156 -7.06 -25.50 5.80
C GLU A 156 -8.09 -26.65 5.91
N ARG A 157 -8.05 -27.43 6.96
CA ARG A 157 -9.06 -28.45 7.25
C ARG A 157 -10.46 -27.85 7.30
N THR A 158 -10.62 -26.67 7.93
CA THR A 158 -11.91 -26.00 8.11
C THR A 158 -12.49 -25.44 6.80
N THR A 159 -11.63 -25.14 5.83
CA THR A 159 -12.00 -24.67 4.49
C THR A 159 -12.02 -25.81 3.47
N ARG A 160 -11.96 -27.05 3.91
CA ARG A 160 -11.89 -28.24 3.05
C ARG A 160 -10.74 -28.16 2.04
N GLY A 161 -9.62 -27.60 2.49
CA GLY A 161 -8.40 -27.45 1.72
C GLY A 161 -8.29 -26.16 0.90
N ILE A 162 -9.34 -25.35 0.72
CA ILE A 162 -9.28 -24.15 -0.10
C ILE A 162 -8.58 -23.02 0.64
N VAL A 163 -7.56 -22.44 -0.02
CA VAL A 163 -6.82 -21.27 0.43
C VAL A 163 -6.92 -20.19 -0.65
N GLY A 164 -7.38 -19.02 -0.24
CA GLY A 164 -7.46 -17.85 -1.14
C GLY A 164 -8.89 -17.39 -1.45
N PRO A 165 -8.97 -16.30 -2.27
CA PRO A 165 -7.88 -15.63 -3.01
C PRO A 165 -6.94 -14.85 -2.08
N VAL A 166 -5.66 -15.14 -2.15
CA VAL A 166 -4.59 -14.50 -1.35
C VAL A 166 -3.44 -14.02 -2.24
N PRO A 167 -2.64 -13.02 -1.79
CA PRO A 167 -1.38 -12.70 -2.44
C PRO A 167 -0.46 -13.93 -2.49
N LEU A 168 0.19 -14.16 -3.63
CA LEU A 168 1.14 -15.28 -3.78
C LEU A 168 2.23 -15.25 -2.70
N GLN A 169 2.66 -14.05 -2.30
CA GLN A 169 3.69 -13.85 -1.28
C GLN A 169 3.30 -14.41 0.11
N GLN A 170 2.02 -14.60 0.42
CA GLN A 170 1.60 -15.19 1.70
C GLN A 170 1.93 -16.67 1.81
N ALA A 171 2.17 -17.36 0.70
CA ALA A 171 2.62 -18.73 0.70
C ALA A 171 4.12 -18.83 1.04
N HIS A 172 4.54 -19.96 1.61
CA HIS A 172 5.96 -20.24 1.81
C HIS A 172 6.74 -20.20 0.48
N PRO A 173 8.00 -19.71 0.40
CA PRO A 173 8.74 -19.53 -0.86
C PRO A 173 8.76 -20.77 -1.78
N ILE A 174 8.92 -21.96 -1.23
CA ILE A 174 8.86 -23.22 -1.98
C ILE A 174 7.47 -23.40 -2.62
N LEU A 175 6.41 -23.08 -1.88
CA LEU A 175 5.04 -23.16 -2.37
C LEU A 175 4.74 -22.09 -3.41
N GLN A 176 5.28 -20.86 -3.25
CA GLN A 176 5.16 -19.80 -4.26
C GLN A 176 5.71 -20.27 -5.62
N GLU A 177 6.90 -20.88 -5.62
CA GLU A 177 7.51 -21.38 -6.85
C GLU A 177 6.72 -22.52 -7.46
N ARG A 178 6.20 -23.42 -6.62
CA ARG A 178 5.31 -24.51 -7.07
C ARG A 178 4.05 -23.94 -7.74
N LEU A 179 3.37 -22.99 -7.11
CA LEU A 179 2.15 -22.38 -7.62
C LEU A 179 2.39 -21.57 -8.90
N ARG A 180 3.50 -20.85 -8.98
CA ARG A 180 3.88 -20.04 -10.15
C ARG A 180 4.13 -20.92 -11.39
N THR A 181 4.70 -22.10 -11.20
CA THR A 181 5.08 -23.01 -12.28
C THR A 181 4.03 -24.07 -12.59
N SER A 182 2.92 -24.12 -11.84
CA SER A 182 1.82 -25.05 -12.07
C SER A 182 0.79 -24.48 -13.03
N ARG A 183 0.13 -25.37 -13.78
CA ARG A 183 -1.07 -25.03 -14.56
C ARG A 183 -2.31 -25.12 -13.66
N GLN A 184 -3.34 -24.39 -14.02
CA GLN A 184 -4.63 -24.46 -13.33
C GLN A 184 -5.15 -25.92 -13.32
N GLY A 185 -5.57 -26.39 -12.16
CA GLY A 185 -6.00 -27.77 -11.93
C GLY A 185 -4.86 -28.78 -11.77
N GLU A 186 -3.61 -28.37 -11.98
CA GLU A 186 -2.46 -29.26 -11.87
C GLU A 186 -2.17 -29.57 -10.40
N MET A 187 -2.02 -30.84 -10.12
CA MET A 187 -1.54 -31.38 -8.86
C MET A 187 -0.25 -32.17 -9.14
N ARG A 188 0.79 -31.88 -8.39
CA ARG A 188 2.08 -32.57 -8.47
C ARG A 188 2.32 -33.36 -7.20
N GLU A 189 3.32 -34.26 -7.24
CA GLU A 189 3.74 -35.03 -6.08
C GLU A 189 3.92 -34.14 -4.83
N PRO A 190 3.66 -34.70 -3.63
CA PRO A 190 3.80 -33.98 -2.38
C PRO A 190 5.16 -33.31 -2.23
N ILE A 191 5.19 -32.14 -1.60
CA ILE A 191 6.42 -31.43 -1.27
C ILE A 191 6.58 -31.35 0.24
N GLN A 192 7.83 -31.44 0.69
CA GLN A 192 8.16 -31.21 2.08
C GLN A 192 8.47 -29.72 2.31
N ILE A 193 7.80 -29.14 3.29
CA ILE A 193 8.09 -27.80 3.81
C ILE A 193 8.20 -27.93 5.34
N GLU A 194 9.40 -27.71 5.86
CA GLU A 194 9.73 -27.93 7.25
C GLU A 194 9.37 -29.36 7.70
N ASN A 195 8.48 -29.50 8.67
CA ASN A 195 8.03 -30.81 9.21
C ASN A 195 6.73 -31.32 8.55
N TRP A 196 6.27 -30.67 7.47
CA TRP A 196 5.01 -30.99 6.82
C TRP A 196 5.20 -31.49 5.41
N PHE A 197 4.37 -32.44 5.02
CA PHE A 197 4.23 -32.90 3.64
C PHE A 197 2.91 -32.35 3.09
N LEU A 198 3.00 -31.64 1.97
CA LEU A 198 1.90 -30.88 1.37
C LEU A 198 1.49 -31.47 0.05
N VAL A 199 0.20 -31.81 -0.07
CA VAL A 199 -0.46 -32.04 -1.37
C VAL A 199 -1.09 -30.72 -1.79
N VAL A 200 -0.78 -30.26 -3.01
CA VAL A 200 -1.17 -28.93 -3.49
C VAL A 200 -1.72 -29.03 -4.90
N ARG A 201 -2.86 -28.36 -5.16
CA ARG A 201 -3.42 -28.16 -6.50
C ARG A 201 -3.70 -26.67 -6.73
N LEU A 202 -3.20 -26.14 -7.84
CA LEU A 202 -3.51 -24.76 -8.24
C LEU A 202 -4.95 -24.70 -8.76
N GLU A 203 -5.80 -23.91 -8.11
CA GLU A 203 -7.19 -23.71 -8.55
C GLU A 203 -7.31 -22.49 -9.49
N SER A 204 -6.66 -21.39 -9.17
CA SER A 204 -6.55 -20.25 -10.08
C SER A 204 -5.31 -19.40 -9.77
N TYR A 205 -4.75 -18.82 -10.83
CA TYR A 205 -3.68 -17.85 -10.75
C TYR A 205 -4.10 -16.61 -11.53
N ARG A 206 -4.15 -15.47 -10.84
CA ARG A 206 -4.47 -14.17 -11.45
C ARG A 206 -3.24 -13.27 -11.34
N PRO A 207 -2.44 -13.20 -12.41
CA PRO A 207 -1.31 -12.29 -12.44
C PRO A 207 -1.81 -10.84 -12.39
N ALA A 208 -1.15 -10.02 -11.59
CA ALA A 208 -1.38 -8.59 -11.61
C ALA A 208 -0.92 -8.01 -12.95
N SER A 209 -1.64 -7.04 -13.44
CA SER A 209 -1.30 -6.26 -14.63
C SER A 209 -1.01 -4.80 -14.25
N LEU A 210 -0.13 -4.17 -15.00
CA LEU A 210 0.15 -2.73 -14.86
C LEU A 210 -0.90 -1.96 -15.68
N ASP A 211 -2.15 -2.01 -15.25
CA ASP A 211 -3.21 -1.14 -15.76
C ASP A 211 -3.09 0.28 -15.17
N GLU A 212 -3.94 1.20 -15.61
CA GLU A 212 -3.90 2.60 -15.17
C GLU A 212 -4.07 2.73 -13.65
N LEU A 213 -4.97 1.95 -13.04
CA LEU A 213 -5.21 1.96 -11.61
C LEU A 213 -4.00 1.46 -10.82
N THR A 214 -3.42 0.34 -11.26
CA THR A 214 -2.21 -0.23 -10.66
C THR A 214 -1.02 0.70 -10.83
N GLN A 215 -0.87 1.35 -11.99
CA GLN A 215 0.16 2.34 -12.23
C GLN A 215 0.04 3.53 -11.26
N GLN A 216 -1.17 4.06 -11.09
CA GLN A 216 -1.43 5.13 -10.12
C GLN A 216 -1.11 4.68 -8.69
N GLN A 217 -1.46 3.46 -8.32
CA GLN A 217 -1.10 2.89 -7.01
C GLN A 217 0.42 2.86 -6.84
N MET A 218 1.18 2.38 -7.82
CA MET A 218 2.64 2.33 -7.77
C MET A 218 3.25 3.73 -7.61
N ILE A 219 2.72 4.72 -8.33
CA ILE A 219 3.13 6.12 -8.22
C ILE A 219 2.89 6.65 -6.79
N GLN A 220 1.72 6.37 -6.22
CA GLN A 220 1.39 6.82 -4.86
C GLN A 220 2.28 6.15 -3.79
N GLU A 221 2.58 4.87 -3.94
CA GLU A 221 3.49 4.16 -3.04
C GLU A 221 4.91 4.76 -3.07
N LEU A 222 5.41 5.08 -4.28
CA LEU A 222 6.70 5.73 -4.43
C LEU A 222 6.72 7.14 -3.83
N PHE A 223 5.63 7.89 -4.01
CA PHE A 223 5.47 9.20 -3.39
C PHE A 223 5.45 9.13 -1.87
N HIS A 224 4.65 8.22 -1.29
CA HIS A 224 4.58 8.05 0.17
C HIS A 224 5.94 7.67 0.76
N ARG A 225 6.67 6.78 0.11
CA ARG A 225 8.03 6.40 0.53
C ARG A 225 8.97 7.60 0.52
N TRP A 226 9.00 8.32 -0.60
CA TRP A 226 9.81 9.52 -0.72
C TRP A 226 9.47 10.57 0.33
N ALA A 227 8.19 10.84 0.55
CA ALA A 227 7.76 11.83 1.54
C ALA A 227 8.16 11.44 2.97
N LYS A 228 8.08 10.15 3.28
CA LYS A 228 8.53 9.61 4.59
C LYS A 228 10.03 9.74 4.76
N GLU A 229 10.83 9.33 3.79
CA GLU A 229 12.29 9.43 3.81
C GLU A 229 12.75 10.89 3.95
N GLU A 230 12.07 11.80 3.25
CA GLU A 230 12.35 13.24 3.32
C GLU A 230 12.02 13.81 4.70
N ALA A 231 10.88 13.43 5.29
CA ALA A 231 10.49 13.84 6.63
C ALA A 231 11.46 13.32 7.69
N GLU A 232 11.87 12.05 7.62
CA GLU A 232 12.87 11.43 8.50
C GLU A 232 14.22 12.16 8.42
N ARG A 233 14.65 12.50 7.20
CA ARG A 233 15.88 13.25 6.96
C ARG A 233 15.84 14.63 7.62
N ARG A 234 14.72 15.35 7.48
CA ARG A 234 14.54 16.67 8.11
C ARG A 234 14.58 16.60 9.62
N ILE A 235 13.86 15.66 10.22
CA ILE A 235 13.87 15.44 11.68
C ILE A 235 15.28 15.12 12.18
N SER A 236 16.02 14.24 11.49
CA SER A 236 17.40 13.90 11.85
C SER A 236 18.33 15.11 11.79
N ASN A 237 18.14 16.01 10.83
CA ASN A 237 18.91 17.24 10.74
C ASN A 237 18.58 18.21 11.88
N LEU A 238 17.29 18.35 12.22
CA LEU A 238 16.86 19.18 13.36
C LEU A 238 17.46 18.72 14.68
N THR A 239 17.40 17.43 14.98
CA THR A 239 17.92 16.85 16.21
C THR A 239 19.42 17.13 16.34
N ARG A 240 20.18 16.94 15.25
CA ARG A 240 21.63 17.23 15.23
C ARG A 240 21.95 18.70 15.48
N THR A 241 21.15 19.60 14.91
CA THR A 241 21.34 21.06 15.12
C THR A 241 21.08 21.47 16.56
N LEU A 242 20.07 20.89 17.21
CA LEU A 242 19.73 21.15 18.61
C LEU A 242 20.83 20.65 19.57
N GLU A 243 21.39 19.48 19.33
CA GLU A 243 22.50 18.93 20.13
C GLU A 243 23.76 19.79 20.05
N THR A 244 24.09 20.31 18.86
CA THR A 244 25.23 21.22 18.67
C THR A 244 25.02 22.58 19.31
N THR A 245 23.80 23.08 19.38
CA THR A 245 23.47 24.36 20.01
C THR A 245 23.47 24.28 21.56
N GLN A 246 23.21 23.10 22.12
CA GLN A 246 23.26 22.89 23.60
C GLN A 246 24.66 22.59 24.13
N ALA A 247 25.60 22.22 23.25
CA ALA A 247 26.99 21.86 23.63
C ALA A 247 27.98 23.02 23.48
N GLY A 248 27.57 24.21 23.02
CA GLY A 248 28.37 25.42 22.90
C GLY A 248 27.83 26.56 23.76
#